data_6cda2516c2e80a4bdafc2e81fc8f828d
#
_entry.id   6cda2516c2e80a4bdafc2e81fc8f828d
#
_cell.length_a   1.000
_cell.length_b   1.000
_cell.length_c   1.000
_cell.angle_alpha   90.00
_cell.angle_beta   90.00
_cell.angle_gamma   90.00
#
_symmetry.space_group_name_H-M   'P 1'
#
loop_
_entity.id
_entity.type
_entity.pdbx_description
1 polymer ?
#
loop_
_entity_poly.entity_id
_entity_poly.type
_entity_poly.pdbx_seq_one_letter_code
_entity_poly.pdbx_strand_id
1 'polypeptide(L)'
;MKALAYATTSWDDGHPLDLRVAELLAAHGVRGTFYVPMRAERETMSAAQTRRLGALFEIGAHTLNHVVLTRTTDQQAWQEIAGSKAWVEDITGVPCRMFCPPKGKYSARHIEMVREAGYAGLRSVEMLSLDFPRPTAGLALMPTSAQAFPHGPLALARNAIKRKAFDNLWRLAVQGRMVAWPKLARSLFRRCLERGGVFHLWGHSWEVQQADQWQHLDDILRLMSRFAYEAAFLANGEVCRRLLPRMEPVDGTAVKESAVEAN
;
A
#
# COMPACT_ATOMS: atom_id res chain seq x y z
N MET A 1 -0.61 25.00 15.52
CA MET A 1 -1.39 24.26 14.51
C MET A 1 -1.32 22.79 14.86
N LYS A 2 -2.45 22.06 14.80
CA LYS A 2 -2.45 20.60 15.00
C LYS A 2 -1.65 19.95 13.86
N ALA A 3 -0.79 18.98 14.17
CA ALA A 3 -0.01 18.26 13.15
C ALA A 3 -0.94 17.48 12.22
N LEU A 4 -0.64 17.47 10.92
CA LEU A 4 -1.44 16.74 9.93
C LEU A 4 -1.26 15.23 10.11
N ALA A 5 -2.34 14.53 10.42
CA ALA A 5 -2.37 13.09 10.53
C ALA A 5 -3.19 12.48 9.39
N TYR A 6 -2.64 11.44 8.77
CA TYR A 6 -3.30 10.64 7.75
C TYR A 6 -3.38 9.18 8.19
N ALA A 7 -4.42 8.51 7.78
CA ALA A 7 -4.55 7.07 8.00
C ALA A 7 -4.95 6.38 6.69
N THR A 8 -4.34 5.25 6.42
CA THR A 8 -4.59 4.44 5.24
C THR A 8 -4.49 2.96 5.59
N THR A 9 -5.09 2.12 4.73
CA THR A 9 -4.88 0.68 4.80
C THR A 9 -4.47 0.12 3.44
N SER A 10 -3.81 -1.04 3.42
CA SER A 10 -3.58 -1.78 2.18
C SER A 10 -3.63 -3.30 2.40
N TRP A 11 -4.09 -4.01 1.37
CA TRP A 11 -4.32 -5.44 1.41
C TRP A 11 -3.71 -6.08 0.18
N ASP A 12 -2.91 -7.12 0.39
CA ASP A 12 -2.11 -7.74 -0.66
C ASP A 12 -2.70 -9.09 -1.11
N ASP A 13 -2.25 -9.56 -2.27
CA ASP A 13 -2.49 -10.86 -2.90
C ASP A 13 -3.84 -10.99 -3.63
N GLY A 14 -4.78 -10.07 -3.47
CA GLY A 14 -6.06 -10.12 -4.18
C GLY A 14 -6.90 -11.37 -3.87
N HIS A 15 -6.79 -11.92 -2.64
CA HIS A 15 -7.55 -13.10 -2.23
C HIS A 15 -9.05 -12.78 -2.12
N PRO A 16 -10.00 -13.73 -2.40
CA PRO A 16 -11.45 -13.47 -2.31
C PRO A 16 -11.93 -12.92 -0.97
N LEU A 17 -11.24 -13.22 0.13
CA LEU A 17 -11.51 -12.65 1.46
C LEU A 17 -11.23 -11.14 1.55
N ASP A 18 -10.59 -10.53 0.55
CA ASP A 18 -10.44 -9.06 0.48
C ASP A 18 -11.80 -8.37 0.37
N LEU A 19 -12.82 -9.03 -0.16
CA LEU A 19 -14.20 -8.52 -0.16
C LEU A 19 -14.74 -8.35 1.26
N ARG A 20 -14.44 -9.29 2.17
CA ARG A 20 -14.81 -9.15 3.59
C ARG A 20 -14.04 -8.02 4.27
N VAL A 21 -12.77 -7.84 3.93
CA VAL A 21 -12.00 -6.68 4.40
C VAL A 21 -12.64 -5.38 3.92
N ALA A 22 -13.02 -5.30 2.64
CA ALA A 22 -13.67 -4.13 2.06
C ALA A 22 -15.00 -3.80 2.77
N GLU A 23 -15.80 -4.80 3.12
CA GLU A 23 -17.03 -4.63 3.90
C GLU A 23 -16.72 -4.02 5.29
N LEU A 24 -15.70 -4.51 5.99
CA LEU A 24 -15.27 -3.95 7.26
C LEU A 24 -14.76 -2.50 7.12
N LEU A 25 -13.93 -2.23 6.11
CA LEU A 25 -13.44 -0.87 5.84
C LEU A 25 -14.61 0.09 5.58
N ALA A 26 -15.55 -0.31 4.73
CA ALA A 26 -16.74 0.48 4.42
C ALA A 26 -17.61 0.74 5.66
N ALA A 27 -17.84 -0.28 6.49
CA ALA A 27 -18.64 -0.17 7.71
C ALA A 27 -18.04 0.83 8.72
N HIS A 28 -16.72 1.00 8.71
CA HIS A 28 -16.01 1.94 9.60
C HIS A 28 -15.61 3.26 8.91
N GLY A 29 -15.97 3.48 7.65
CA GLY A 29 -15.59 4.67 6.88
C GLY A 29 -14.08 4.81 6.65
N VAL A 30 -13.34 3.69 6.68
CA VAL A 30 -11.89 3.66 6.48
C VAL A 30 -11.58 3.41 5.00
N ARG A 31 -10.60 4.14 4.46
CA ARG A 31 -10.14 4.00 3.08
C ARG A 31 -8.98 3.02 2.98
N GLY A 32 -8.83 2.41 1.80
CA GLY A 32 -7.75 1.45 1.57
C GLY A 32 -7.43 1.23 0.10
N THR A 33 -6.30 0.56 -0.13
CA THR A 33 -5.81 0.13 -1.44
C THR A 33 -5.64 -1.38 -1.44
N PHE A 34 -6.18 -2.05 -2.45
CA PHE A 34 -6.00 -3.49 -2.62
C PHE A 34 -4.99 -3.75 -3.74
N TYR A 35 -3.88 -4.40 -3.41
CA TYR A 35 -2.83 -4.76 -4.36
C TYR A 35 -3.10 -6.14 -4.93
N VAL A 36 -3.59 -6.17 -6.17
CA VAL A 36 -4.14 -7.37 -6.78
C VAL A 36 -3.23 -7.85 -7.92
N PRO A 37 -2.72 -9.09 -7.87
CA PRO A 37 -2.12 -9.76 -9.01
C PRO A 37 -3.22 -10.34 -9.91
N MET A 38 -2.94 -10.54 -11.21
CA MET A 38 -3.86 -11.27 -12.09
C MET A 38 -3.96 -12.74 -11.67
N ARG A 39 -2.84 -13.33 -11.22
CA ARG A 39 -2.72 -14.71 -10.73
C ARG A 39 -1.73 -14.80 -9.57
N ALA A 40 -1.95 -15.74 -8.67
CA ALA A 40 -1.02 -16.09 -7.60
C ALA A 40 -1.03 -17.60 -7.37
N GLU A 41 -0.13 -18.08 -6.50
CA GLU A 41 -0.15 -19.48 -6.01
C GLU A 41 -1.44 -19.79 -5.23
N ARG A 42 -1.98 -18.78 -4.55
CA ARG A 42 -3.27 -18.83 -3.84
C ARG A 42 -4.40 -18.40 -4.76
N GLU A 43 -5.62 -18.71 -4.36
CA GLU A 43 -6.83 -18.22 -5.02
C GLU A 43 -6.82 -16.68 -5.08
N THR A 44 -7.16 -16.13 -6.24
CA THR A 44 -7.29 -14.69 -6.48
C THR A 44 -8.70 -14.35 -6.91
N MET A 45 -9.13 -13.13 -6.62
CA MET A 45 -10.40 -12.60 -7.09
C MET A 45 -10.49 -12.69 -8.62
N SER A 46 -11.68 -13.00 -9.12
CA SER A 46 -12.00 -12.88 -10.54
C SER A 46 -11.96 -11.40 -10.99
N ALA A 47 -11.83 -11.17 -12.30
CA ALA A 47 -11.91 -9.83 -12.88
C ALA A 47 -13.21 -9.10 -12.48
N ALA A 48 -14.33 -9.80 -12.41
CA ALA A 48 -15.62 -9.23 -11.99
C ALA A 48 -15.61 -8.79 -10.51
N GLN A 49 -15.01 -9.58 -9.63
CA GLN A 49 -14.85 -9.22 -8.21
C GLN A 49 -13.89 -8.05 -8.05
N THR A 50 -12.76 -8.04 -8.76
CA THR A 50 -11.79 -6.94 -8.75
C THR A 50 -12.41 -5.63 -9.27
N ARG A 51 -13.22 -5.68 -10.36
CA ARG A 51 -13.97 -4.53 -10.87
C ARG A 51 -14.95 -3.98 -9.84
N ARG A 52 -15.72 -4.87 -9.18
CA ARG A 52 -16.67 -4.48 -8.13
C ARG A 52 -15.95 -3.83 -6.94
N LEU A 53 -14.81 -4.37 -6.52
CA LEU A 53 -13.99 -3.81 -5.46
C LEU A 53 -13.43 -2.43 -5.86
N GLY A 54 -12.96 -2.29 -7.11
CA GLY A 54 -12.41 -1.05 -7.66
C GLY A 54 -13.42 0.09 -7.80
N ALA A 55 -14.73 -0.20 -7.80
CA ALA A 55 -15.77 0.83 -7.76
C ALA A 55 -15.85 1.56 -6.40
N LEU A 56 -15.31 0.97 -5.33
CA LEU A 56 -15.41 1.49 -3.96
C LEU A 56 -14.03 1.83 -3.36
N PHE A 57 -12.98 1.12 -3.77
CA PHE A 57 -11.65 1.21 -3.22
C PHE A 57 -10.60 1.34 -4.32
N GLU A 58 -9.43 1.87 -3.98
CA GLU A 58 -8.30 1.90 -4.91
C GLU A 58 -7.77 0.49 -5.16
N ILE A 59 -7.55 0.15 -6.43
CA ILE A 59 -6.84 -1.06 -6.83
C ILE A 59 -5.42 -0.67 -7.25
N GLY A 60 -4.45 -1.24 -6.59
CA GLY A 60 -3.03 -1.18 -6.96
C GLY A 60 -2.59 -2.49 -7.61
N ALA A 61 -1.47 -2.46 -8.32
CA ALA A 61 -0.91 -3.63 -8.97
C ALA A 61 0.07 -4.39 -8.07
N HIS A 62 0.11 -5.73 -8.22
CA HIS A 62 0.96 -6.63 -7.43
C HIS A 62 1.71 -7.66 -8.31
N THR A 63 2.26 -7.20 -9.45
CA THR A 63 2.72 -7.99 -10.60
C THR A 63 1.58 -8.78 -11.27
N LEU A 64 1.81 -9.32 -12.46
CA LEU A 64 0.80 -10.16 -13.12
C LEU A 64 0.63 -11.51 -12.42
N ASN A 65 1.74 -12.18 -12.15
CA ASN A 65 1.75 -13.56 -11.70
C ASN A 65 2.35 -13.71 -10.28
N HIS A 66 2.28 -12.65 -9.47
CA HIS A 66 2.76 -12.61 -8.09
C HIS A 66 4.23 -13.06 -7.95
N VAL A 67 5.08 -12.71 -8.94
CA VAL A 67 6.48 -13.11 -8.95
C VAL A 67 7.36 -12.23 -8.06
N VAL A 68 8.40 -12.83 -7.50
CA VAL A 68 9.43 -12.09 -6.76
C VAL A 68 10.38 -11.45 -7.76
N LEU A 69 10.28 -10.15 -8.01
CA LEU A 69 11.02 -9.41 -9.04
C LEU A 69 12.54 -9.66 -9.03
N THR A 70 13.14 -9.77 -7.84
CA THR A 70 14.59 -10.06 -7.71
C THR A 70 15.00 -11.49 -8.12
N ARG A 71 14.06 -12.30 -8.58
CA ARG A 71 14.28 -13.67 -9.09
C ARG A 71 13.94 -13.81 -10.57
N THR A 72 13.66 -12.71 -11.24
CA THR A 72 13.33 -12.63 -12.67
C THR A 72 14.42 -11.92 -13.43
N THR A 73 14.45 -12.09 -14.75
CA THR A 73 15.25 -11.24 -15.65
C THR A 73 14.61 -9.84 -15.75
N ASP A 74 15.38 -8.85 -16.21
CA ASP A 74 14.85 -7.48 -16.41
C ASP A 74 13.65 -7.47 -17.38
N GLN A 75 13.72 -8.26 -18.44
CA GLN A 75 12.62 -8.38 -19.40
C GLN A 75 11.36 -8.95 -18.76
N GLN A 76 11.49 -10.01 -17.98
CA GLN A 76 10.36 -10.59 -17.24
C GLN A 76 9.82 -9.61 -16.18
N ALA A 77 10.71 -8.93 -15.43
CA ALA A 77 10.31 -7.93 -14.45
C ALA A 77 9.51 -6.80 -15.11
N TRP A 78 9.93 -6.31 -16.28
CA TRP A 78 9.21 -5.30 -17.03
C TRP A 78 7.80 -5.79 -17.45
N GLN A 79 7.70 -7.00 -18.01
CA GLN A 79 6.41 -7.59 -18.38
C GLN A 79 5.46 -7.73 -17.19
N GLU A 80 5.99 -8.14 -16.05
CA GLU A 80 5.22 -8.28 -14.79
C GLU A 80 4.74 -6.94 -14.24
N ILE A 81 5.58 -5.90 -14.30
CA ILE A 81 5.27 -4.56 -13.81
C ILE A 81 4.32 -3.84 -14.76
N ALA A 82 4.68 -3.70 -16.03
CA ALA A 82 3.88 -2.96 -17.02
C ALA A 82 2.57 -3.70 -17.33
N GLY A 83 2.63 -5.03 -17.47
CA GLY A 83 1.45 -5.85 -17.72
C GLY A 83 0.43 -5.80 -16.58
N SER A 84 0.89 -5.78 -15.31
CA SER A 84 -0.03 -5.66 -14.17
C SER A 84 -0.77 -4.32 -14.13
N LYS A 85 -0.10 -3.23 -14.53
CA LYS A 85 -0.76 -1.93 -14.68
C LYS A 85 -1.86 -1.99 -15.73
N ALA A 86 -1.53 -2.43 -16.93
CA ALA A 86 -2.48 -2.53 -18.03
C ALA A 86 -3.69 -3.42 -17.67
N TRP A 87 -3.45 -4.54 -17.01
CA TRP A 87 -4.51 -5.44 -16.56
C TRP A 87 -5.45 -4.80 -15.53
N VAL A 88 -4.91 -4.10 -14.53
CA VAL A 88 -5.74 -3.39 -13.54
C VAL A 88 -6.56 -2.30 -14.20
N GLU A 89 -5.97 -1.52 -15.10
CA GLU A 89 -6.64 -0.43 -15.82
C GLU A 89 -7.75 -0.94 -16.75
N ASP A 90 -7.52 -2.06 -17.45
CA ASP A 90 -8.53 -2.72 -18.30
C ASP A 90 -9.75 -3.17 -17.49
N ILE A 91 -9.51 -3.76 -16.29
CA ILE A 91 -10.60 -4.24 -15.44
C ILE A 91 -11.36 -3.10 -14.77
N THR A 92 -10.66 -2.09 -14.25
CA THR A 92 -11.25 -1.05 -13.41
C THR A 92 -11.74 0.16 -14.20
N GLY A 93 -11.19 0.38 -15.39
CA GLY A 93 -11.47 1.55 -16.23
C GLY A 93 -10.85 2.85 -15.67
N VAL A 94 -9.96 2.77 -14.66
CA VAL A 94 -9.31 3.93 -14.06
C VAL A 94 -7.79 3.74 -13.98
N PRO A 95 -6.98 4.83 -13.97
CA PRO A 95 -5.53 4.72 -13.90
C PRO A 95 -5.05 4.00 -12.63
N CYS A 96 -4.21 2.97 -12.79
CA CYS A 96 -3.53 2.28 -11.70
C CYS A 96 -2.27 3.06 -11.30
N ARG A 97 -2.32 3.73 -10.16
CA ARG A 97 -1.26 4.65 -9.71
C ARG A 97 -0.26 4.01 -8.76
N MET A 98 -0.65 2.95 -8.07
CA MET A 98 0.15 2.36 -7.00
C MET A 98 0.62 0.95 -7.36
N PHE A 99 1.88 0.68 -7.06
CA PHE A 99 2.51 -0.64 -7.22
C PHE A 99 3.02 -1.16 -5.88
N CYS A 100 2.85 -2.45 -5.64
CA CYS A 100 3.47 -3.16 -4.52
C CYS A 100 4.25 -4.37 -5.03
N PRO A 101 5.56 -4.46 -4.82
CA PRO A 101 6.35 -5.63 -5.20
C PRO A 101 6.06 -6.81 -4.25
N PRO A 102 5.77 -8.03 -4.77
CA PRO A 102 5.57 -9.21 -3.96
C PRO A 102 6.72 -9.47 -2.98
N LYS A 103 6.35 -9.83 -1.74
CA LYS A 103 7.30 -10.05 -0.63
C LYS A 103 8.22 -8.86 -0.33
N GLY A 104 7.89 -7.68 -0.85
CA GLY A 104 8.67 -6.46 -0.71
C GLY A 104 10.10 -6.58 -1.27
N LYS A 105 10.34 -7.43 -2.26
CA LYS A 105 11.67 -7.65 -2.84
C LYS A 105 11.80 -6.96 -4.19
N TYR A 106 12.62 -5.92 -4.22
CA TYR A 106 12.92 -5.12 -5.39
C TYR A 106 14.34 -4.53 -5.31
N SER A 107 14.85 -4.07 -6.43
CA SER A 107 16.14 -3.36 -6.60
C SER A 107 15.90 -1.94 -7.09
N ALA A 108 16.96 -1.13 -7.19
CA ALA A 108 16.91 0.19 -7.81
C ALA A 108 16.40 0.12 -9.26
N ARG A 109 16.83 -0.88 -10.02
CA ARG A 109 16.36 -1.10 -11.40
C ARG A 109 14.86 -1.33 -11.48
N HIS A 110 14.27 -2.07 -10.53
CA HIS A 110 12.83 -2.27 -10.48
C HIS A 110 12.06 -0.98 -10.14
N ILE A 111 12.64 -0.08 -9.32
CA ILE A 111 12.04 1.24 -9.06
C ILE A 111 11.98 2.06 -10.35
N GLU A 112 13.06 2.03 -11.15
CA GLU A 112 13.09 2.69 -12.46
C GLU A 112 11.99 2.12 -13.39
N MET A 113 11.88 0.80 -13.49
CA MET A 113 10.84 0.14 -14.28
C MET A 113 9.42 0.52 -13.83
N VAL A 114 9.16 0.58 -12.52
CA VAL A 114 7.87 1.02 -11.98
C VAL A 114 7.56 2.45 -12.39
N ARG A 115 8.55 3.36 -12.34
CA ARG A 115 8.41 4.73 -12.82
C ARG A 115 8.18 4.79 -14.33
N GLU A 116 8.97 4.06 -15.12
CA GLU A 116 8.84 4.00 -16.58
C GLU A 116 7.50 3.43 -17.03
N ALA A 117 6.93 2.49 -16.27
CA ALA A 117 5.58 1.96 -16.50
C ALA A 117 4.47 2.97 -16.14
N GLY A 118 4.81 4.15 -15.59
CA GLY A 118 3.85 5.22 -15.32
C GLY A 118 3.08 5.08 -14.01
N TYR A 119 3.63 4.37 -13.02
CA TYR A 119 3.08 4.43 -11.66
C TYR A 119 3.50 5.73 -10.96
N ALA A 120 2.67 6.21 -10.05
CA ALA A 120 2.96 7.38 -9.21
C ALA A 120 3.66 7.00 -7.89
N GLY A 121 3.42 5.79 -7.39
CA GLY A 121 3.98 5.37 -6.12
C GLY A 121 4.24 3.87 -6.00
N LEU A 122 5.13 3.55 -5.09
CA LEU A 122 5.49 2.19 -4.70
C LEU A 122 5.33 2.02 -3.19
N ARG A 123 4.54 1.03 -2.77
CA ARG A 123 4.41 0.67 -1.36
C ARG A 123 5.50 -0.33 -0.97
N SER A 124 6.28 0.01 0.02
CA SER A 124 7.30 -0.87 0.59
C SER A 124 6.73 -1.69 1.75
N VAL A 125 7.51 -2.69 2.22
CA VAL A 125 7.19 -3.43 3.46
C VAL A 125 8.04 -2.94 4.66
N GLU A 126 8.49 -1.69 4.63
CA GLU A 126 9.13 -1.06 5.78
C GLU A 126 8.08 -0.84 6.86
N MET A 127 8.26 -1.47 8.02
CA MET A 127 7.29 -1.43 9.13
C MET A 127 7.70 -0.41 10.20
N LEU A 128 6.77 -0.13 11.12
CA LEU A 128 6.92 0.79 12.26
C LEU A 128 7.12 2.26 11.86
N SER A 129 6.97 2.61 10.59
CA SER A 129 7.06 4.00 10.13
C SER A 129 5.75 4.74 10.34
N LEU A 130 5.87 6.02 10.67
CA LEU A 130 4.79 7.01 10.61
C LEU A 130 5.17 8.15 9.67
N ASP A 131 6.23 7.96 8.88
CA ASP A 131 6.76 8.98 8.00
C ASP A 131 5.85 9.19 6.79
N PHE A 132 5.89 10.39 6.25
CA PHE A 132 5.26 10.68 4.95
C PHE A 132 5.94 9.90 3.83
N PRO A 133 5.23 9.62 2.71
CA PRO A 133 5.86 9.09 1.52
C PRO A 133 7.07 9.92 1.12
N ARG A 134 8.18 9.27 0.78
CA ARG A 134 9.40 9.96 0.37
C ARG A 134 9.64 9.85 -1.13
N PRO A 135 10.10 10.94 -1.77
CA PRO A 135 10.45 10.91 -3.19
C PRO A 135 11.66 9.97 -3.39
N THR A 136 11.53 9.03 -4.31
CA THR A 136 12.57 8.05 -4.64
C THR A 136 12.55 7.80 -6.13
N ALA A 137 13.61 8.23 -6.85
CA ALA A 137 13.73 8.06 -8.30
C ALA A 137 12.49 8.48 -9.11
N GLY A 138 11.79 9.55 -8.70
CA GLY A 138 10.59 10.03 -9.38
C GLY A 138 9.29 9.33 -8.96
N LEU A 139 9.32 8.45 -7.96
CA LEU A 139 8.16 7.79 -7.36
C LEU A 139 7.96 8.22 -5.91
N ALA A 140 6.72 8.14 -5.42
CA ALA A 140 6.41 8.21 -4.01
C ALA A 140 6.66 6.84 -3.35
N LEU A 141 7.72 6.70 -2.57
CA LEU A 141 7.97 5.48 -1.79
C LEU A 141 7.20 5.54 -0.46
N MET A 142 6.21 4.68 -0.28
CA MET A 142 5.33 4.67 0.86
C MET A 142 5.68 3.55 1.84
N PRO A 143 6.08 3.88 3.10
CA PRO A 143 6.31 2.88 4.14
C PRO A 143 5.01 2.40 4.78
N THR A 144 5.10 1.45 5.71
CA THR A 144 3.99 0.91 6.48
C THR A 144 4.20 1.05 7.98
N SER A 145 3.11 1.05 8.75
CA SER A 145 3.21 1.16 10.22
C SER A 145 3.07 -0.20 10.90
N ALA A 146 2.00 -0.93 10.62
CA ALA A 146 1.70 -2.21 11.26
C ALA A 146 1.09 -3.19 10.25
N GLN A 147 1.40 -4.47 10.40
CA GLN A 147 0.71 -5.54 9.71
C GLN A 147 -0.38 -6.13 10.61
N ALA A 148 -1.53 -6.42 10.03
CA ALA A 148 -2.64 -7.10 10.69
C ALA A 148 -2.35 -8.61 10.88
N PHE A 149 -1.19 -8.90 11.48
CA PHE A 149 -0.68 -10.25 11.70
C PHE A 149 0.22 -10.31 12.95
N PRO A 150 0.16 -11.38 13.77
CA PRO A 150 0.98 -11.53 14.97
C PRO A 150 2.46 -11.82 14.63
N HIS A 151 3.27 -10.77 14.50
CA HIS A 151 4.71 -10.89 14.38
C HIS A 151 5.41 -10.93 15.73
N GLY A 152 6.42 -11.80 15.86
CA GLY A 152 7.34 -11.73 17.01
C GLY A 152 8.28 -10.50 16.93
N PRO A 153 8.80 -10.02 18.08
CA PRO A 153 9.66 -8.83 18.14
C PRO A 153 10.93 -8.97 17.27
N LEU A 154 11.47 -10.17 17.15
CA LEU A 154 12.64 -10.44 16.27
C LEU A 154 12.33 -10.22 14.77
N ALA A 155 11.12 -10.52 14.32
CA ALA A 155 10.72 -10.27 12.94
C ALA A 155 10.65 -8.78 12.64
N LEU A 156 10.12 -7.98 13.56
CA LEU A 156 10.06 -6.51 13.46
C LEU A 156 11.46 -5.90 13.47
N ALA A 157 12.34 -6.34 14.40
CA ALA A 157 13.73 -5.88 14.45
C ALA A 157 14.49 -6.20 13.14
N ARG A 158 14.36 -7.44 12.63
CA ARG A 158 14.96 -7.82 11.34
C ARG A 158 14.46 -6.99 10.17
N ASN A 159 13.17 -6.64 10.16
CA ASN A 159 12.59 -5.76 9.11
C ASN A 159 13.26 -4.38 9.18
N ALA A 160 13.32 -3.76 10.34
CA ALA A 160 13.91 -2.44 10.52
C ALA A 160 15.41 -2.41 10.15
N ILE A 161 16.20 -3.41 10.57
CA ILE A 161 17.62 -3.53 10.22
C ILE A 161 17.78 -3.68 8.70
N LYS A 162 17.04 -4.60 8.08
CA LYS A 162 17.12 -4.88 6.65
C LYS A 162 16.77 -3.66 5.79
N ARG A 163 15.87 -2.81 6.28
CA ARG A 163 15.43 -1.59 5.60
C ARG A 163 16.24 -0.36 5.97
N LYS A 164 17.28 -0.51 6.83
CA LYS A 164 18.09 0.59 7.37
C LYS A 164 17.23 1.66 8.08
N ALA A 165 16.10 1.25 8.63
CA ALA A 165 15.12 2.08 9.32
C ALA A 165 15.43 2.11 10.83
N PHE A 166 16.57 2.67 11.22
CA PHE A 166 17.09 2.63 12.60
C PHE A 166 16.16 3.38 13.59
N ASP A 167 15.48 4.44 13.15
CA ASP A 167 14.49 5.12 13.97
C ASP A 167 13.32 4.20 14.35
N ASN A 168 13.02 3.21 13.50
CA ASN A 168 11.99 2.22 13.77
C ASN A 168 12.44 1.20 14.83
N LEU A 169 13.75 0.93 14.97
CA LEU A 169 14.30 0.11 16.05
C LEU A 169 14.11 0.78 17.41
N TRP A 170 14.34 2.09 17.49
CA TRP A 170 14.07 2.86 18.69
C TRP A 170 12.58 2.82 19.05
N ARG A 171 11.70 2.98 18.07
CA ARG A 171 10.24 2.84 18.26
C ARG A 171 9.88 1.45 18.80
N LEU A 172 10.52 0.38 18.28
CA LEU A 172 10.33 -0.98 18.78
C LEU A 172 10.85 -1.15 20.22
N ALA A 173 12.01 -0.60 20.54
CA ALA A 173 12.60 -0.70 21.90
C ALA A 173 11.72 -0.01 22.95
N VAL A 174 11.18 1.18 22.65
CA VAL A 174 10.28 1.93 23.53
C VAL A 174 8.92 1.25 23.67
N GLN A 175 8.44 0.59 22.62
CA GLN A 175 7.15 -0.09 22.56
C GLN A 175 7.28 -1.61 22.73
N GLY A 176 8.47 -2.13 22.93
CA GLY A 176 8.88 -3.54 22.81
C GLY A 176 8.21 -4.55 23.74
N ARG A 177 7.31 -4.10 24.63
CA ARG A 177 6.40 -4.98 25.37
C ARG A 177 5.08 -5.25 24.63
N MET A 178 4.88 -4.67 23.43
CA MET A 178 3.65 -4.81 22.66
C MET A 178 3.83 -5.82 21.53
N VAL A 179 3.94 -7.09 21.89
CA VAL A 179 4.11 -8.20 20.94
C VAL A 179 2.87 -8.44 20.09
N ALA A 180 1.67 -8.11 20.59
CA ALA A 180 0.42 -8.27 19.85
C ALA A 180 0.19 -7.10 18.88
N TRP A 181 0.02 -7.41 17.60
CA TRP A 181 -0.17 -6.40 16.56
C TRP A 181 -1.32 -5.40 16.82
N PRO A 182 -2.46 -5.76 17.46
CA PRO A 182 -3.50 -4.77 17.74
C PRO A 182 -3.07 -3.70 18.74
N LYS A 183 -2.23 -4.08 19.73
CA LYS A 183 -1.67 -3.11 20.68
C LYS A 183 -0.66 -2.19 20.00
N LEU A 184 0.19 -2.75 19.13
CA LEU A 184 1.14 -2.00 18.32
C LEU A 184 0.43 -1.02 17.38
N ALA A 185 -0.57 -1.48 16.61
CA ALA A 185 -1.35 -0.65 15.71
C ALA A 185 -2.04 0.50 16.46
N ARG A 186 -2.67 0.22 17.60
CA ARG A 186 -3.30 1.24 18.46
C ARG A 186 -2.31 2.31 18.93
N SER A 187 -1.13 1.88 19.38
CA SER A 187 -0.09 2.80 19.85
C SER A 187 0.46 3.68 18.73
N LEU A 188 0.76 3.08 17.56
CA LEU A 188 1.25 3.82 16.40
C LEU A 188 0.20 4.79 15.86
N PHE A 189 -1.07 4.38 15.80
CA PHE A 189 -2.16 5.25 15.37
C PHE A 189 -2.32 6.47 16.29
N ARG A 190 -2.36 6.28 17.63
CA ARG A 190 -2.42 7.39 18.60
C ARG A 190 -1.23 8.33 18.46
N ARG A 191 -0.03 7.77 18.31
CA ARG A 191 1.18 8.59 18.09
C ARG A 191 1.11 9.41 16.79
N CYS A 192 0.51 8.83 15.72
CA CYS A 192 0.24 9.56 14.48
C CYS A 192 -0.72 10.74 14.72
N LEU A 193 -1.79 10.56 15.50
CA LEU A 193 -2.71 11.64 15.87
C LEU A 193 -2.03 12.77 16.66
N GLU A 194 -1.11 12.41 17.57
CA GLU A 194 -0.40 13.36 18.43
C GLU A 194 0.68 14.16 17.69
N ARG A 195 1.43 13.50 16.78
CA ARG A 195 2.65 14.06 16.18
C ARG A 195 2.52 14.37 14.70
N GLY A 196 1.43 13.95 14.08
CA GLY A 196 1.28 13.95 12.63
C GLY A 196 1.99 12.76 11.97
N GLY A 197 1.88 12.70 10.63
CA GLY A 197 2.44 11.62 9.82
C GLY A 197 1.39 10.76 9.16
N VAL A 198 1.78 9.55 8.75
CA VAL A 198 0.90 8.56 8.10
C VAL A 198 0.87 7.27 8.91
N PHE A 199 -0.30 6.91 9.43
CA PHE A 199 -0.54 5.57 9.94
C PHE A 199 -1.01 4.67 8.81
N HIS A 200 -0.26 3.62 8.51
CA HIS A 200 -0.55 2.67 7.44
C HIS A 200 -0.69 1.25 8.00
N LEU A 201 -1.92 0.79 8.16
CA LEU A 201 -2.23 -0.61 8.47
C LEU A 201 -2.24 -1.42 7.18
N TRP A 202 -1.56 -2.57 7.15
CA TRP A 202 -1.57 -3.45 5.99
C TRP A 202 -1.70 -4.92 6.38
N GLY A 203 -2.00 -5.78 5.43
CA GLY A 203 -2.08 -7.22 5.68
C GLY A 203 -2.49 -8.02 4.47
N HIS A 204 -2.70 -9.31 4.72
CA HIS A 204 -3.31 -10.26 3.78
C HIS A 204 -4.58 -10.82 4.43
N SER A 205 -5.70 -10.76 3.73
CA SER A 205 -6.99 -11.22 4.29
C SER A 205 -6.98 -12.70 4.64
N TRP A 206 -6.25 -13.51 3.87
CA TRP A 206 -6.08 -14.92 4.15
C TRP A 206 -5.25 -15.18 5.43
N GLU A 207 -4.26 -14.34 5.77
CA GLU A 207 -3.55 -14.41 7.05
C GLU A 207 -4.46 -14.05 8.23
N VAL A 208 -5.29 -13.02 8.07
CA VAL A 208 -6.31 -12.65 9.07
C VAL A 208 -7.24 -13.81 9.35
N GLN A 209 -7.68 -14.53 8.31
CA GLN A 209 -8.51 -15.73 8.44
C GLN A 209 -7.76 -16.87 9.11
N GLN A 210 -6.55 -17.19 8.66
CA GLN A 210 -5.76 -18.33 9.19
C GLN A 210 -5.37 -18.14 10.67
N ALA A 211 -5.11 -16.90 11.08
CA ALA A 211 -4.73 -16.57 12.45
C ALA A 211 -5.93 -16.14 13.33
N ASP A 212 -7.16 -16.27 12.83
CA ASP A 212 -8.40 -15.86 13.51
C ASP A 212 -8.35 -14.43 14.05
N GLN A 213 -7.94 -13.47 13.20
CA GLN A 213 -7.72 -12.08 13.60
C GLN A 213 -8.85 -11.11 13.20
N TRP A 214 -9.99 -11.60 12.72
CA TRP A 214 -11.07 -10.74 12.24
C TRP A 214 -11.61 -9.78 13.31
N GLN A 215 -11.81 -10.26 14.53
CA GLN A 215 -12.28 -9.43 15.63
C GLN A 215 -11.26 -8.34 15.97
N HIS A 216 -9.97 -8.66 15.96
CA HIS A 216 -8.92 -7.69 16.20
C HIS A 216 -8.85 -6.64 15.09
N LEU A 217 -9.06 -7.03 13.83
CA LEU A 217 -9.13 -6.10 12.73
C LEU A 217 -10.32 -5.15 12.89
N ASP A 218 -11.52 -5.67 13.17
CA ASP A 218 -12.72 -4.87 13.42
C ASP A 218 -12.51 -3.87 14.57
N ASP A 219 -11.91 -4.30 15.68
CA ASP A 219 -11.62 -3.44 16.85
C ASP A 219 -10.65 -2.29 16.51
N ILE A 220 -9.65 -2.53 15.65
CA ILE A 220 -8.72 -1.48 15.20
C ILE A 220 -9.42 -0.52 14.25
N LEU A 221 -10.20 -1.00 13.30
CA LEU A 221 -10.95 -0.15 12.37
C LEU A 221 -12.00 0.70 13.12
N ARG A 222 -12.69 0.12 14.10
CA ARG A 222 -13.61 0.83 14.99
C ARG A 222 -12.88 1.90 15.82
N LEU A 223 -11.68 1.61 16.30
CA LEU A 223 -10.86 2.63 16.94
C LEU A 223 -10.53 3.76 15.99
N MET A 224 -10.08 3.45 14.77
CA MET A 224 -9.73 4.47 13.77
C MET A 224 -10.93 5.36 13.44
N SER A 225 -12.11 4.79 13.21
CA SER A 225 -13.32 5.55 12.86
C SER A 225 -13.72 6.60 13.90
N ARG A 226 -13.43 6.37 15.20
CA ARG A 226 -13.70 7.34 16.29
C ARG A 226 -12.88 8.63 16.16
N PHE A 227 -11.81 8.60 15.39
CA PHE A 227 -10.90 9.73 15.17
C PHE A 227 -10.95 10.29 13.74
N ALA A 228 -12.06 10.06 13.02
CA ALA A 228 -12.23 10.53 11.64
C ALA A 228 -12.14 12.06 11.48
N TYR A 229 -12.35 12.82 12.55
CA TYR A 229 -12.18 14.28 12.56
C TYR A 229 -10.73 14.72 12.87
N GLU A 230 -9.86 13.80 13.27
CA GLU A 230 -8.48 14.07 13.66
C GLU A 230 -7.45 13.57 12.64
N ALA A 231 -7.79 12.54 11.86
CA ALA A 231 -6.98 12.02 10.78
C ALA A 231 -7.79 11.93 9.48
N ALA A 232 -7.19 12.30 8.36
CA ALA A 232 -7.80 12.08 7.05
C ALA A 232 -7.58 10.63 6.61
N PHE A 233 -8.68 9.91 6.34
CA PHE A 233 -8.63 8.54 5.82
C PHE A 233 -8.57 8.57 4.29
N LEU A 234 -7.47 8.09 3.73
CA LEU A 234 -7.15 8.17 2.31
C LEU A 234 -6.68 6.81 1.79
N ALA A 235 -6.86 6.54 0.50
CA ALA A 235 -6.17 5.46 -0.19
C ALA A 235 -4.69 5.80 -0.38
N ASN A 236 -3.84 4.81 -0.67
CA ASN A 236 -2.38 5.03 -0.78
C ASN A 236 -2.03 6.04 -1.87
N GLY A 237 -2.66 5.95 -3.05
CA GLY A 237 -2.45 6.90 -4.13
C GLY A 237 -2.92 8.32 -3.79
N GLU A 238 -4.00 8.45 -3.01
CA GLU A 238 -4.46 9.76 -2.53
C GLU A 238 -3.47 10.39 -1.55
N VAL A 239 -2.88 9.58 -0.63
CA VAL A 239 -1.81 10.04 0.28
C VAL A 239 -0.60 10.53 -0.52
N CYS A 240 -0.15 9.73 -1.50
CA CYS A 240 0.99 10.09 -2.34
C CYS A 240 0.73 11.39 -3.12
N ARG A 241 -0.41 11.53 -3.76
CA ARG A 241 -0.79 12.73 -4.52
C ARG A 241 -0.87 13.98 -3.65
N ARG A 242 -1.44 13.88 -2.45
CA ARG A 242 -1.54 15.03 -1.53
C ARG A 242 -0.21 15.53 -1.04
N LEU A 243 0.71 14.63 -0.77
CA LEU A 243 1.98 14.95 -0.12
C LEU A 243 3.11 15.19 -1.12
N LEU A 244 3.01 14.60 -2.32
CA LEU A 244 3.99 14.72 -3.39
C LEU A 244 3.30 15.04 -4.74
N PRO A 245 2.61 16.19 -4.88
CA PRO A 245 1.80 16.49 -6.05
C PRO A 245 2.60 16.59 -7.37
N ARG A 246 3.92 16.80 -7.31
CA ARG A 246 4.80 16.86 -8.49
C ARG A 246 5.23 15.48 -9.03
N MET A 247 4.77 14.39 -8.40
CA MET A 247 5.10 13.02 -8.77
C MET A 247 3.97 12.30 -9.53
N GLU A 248 2.98 13.05 -10.05
CA GLU A 248 2.03 12.46 -10.98
C GLU A 248 2.73 12.13 -12.30
N PRO A 249 2.44 10.97 -12.90
CA PRO A 249 2.89 10.69 -14.26
C PRO A 249 2.41 11.81 -15.17
N VAL A 250 3.29 12.32 -16.02
CA VAL A 250 2.88 13.23 -17.09
C VAL A 250 1.98 12.39 -18.01
N ASP A 251 0.68 12.64 -18.00
CA ASP A 251 -0.25 11.98 -18.92
C ASP A 251 0.27 12.21 -20.33
N GLY A 252 0.60 11.12 -21.06
CA GLY A 252 1.13 11.16 -22.42
C GLY A 252 0.16 11.69 -23.48
N THR A 253 -0.89 12.39 -23.07
CA THR A 253 -1.92 12.99 -23.93
C THR A 253 -1.68 14.47 -24.27
N ALA A 254 -0.65 15.12 -23.71
CA ALA A 254 -0.40 16.54 -23.91
C ALA A 254 0.59 16.88 -25.05
N VAL A 255 0.96 15.93 -25.92
CA VAL A 255 1.85 16.19 -27.06
C VAL A 255 1.18 15.78 -28.37
N LYS A 256 0.07 16.43 -28.74
CA LYS A 256 -0.47 16.41 -30.12
C LYS A 256 -1.36 17.60 -30.50
N GLU A 257 -1.09 18.81 -30.01
CA GLU A 257 -1.85 19.98 -30.48
C GLU A 257 -0.98 21.23 -30.82
N SER A 258 0.28 21.07 -31.22
CA SER A 258 1.05 22.23 -31.67
C SER A 258 1.88 21.97 -32.95
N ALA A 259 1.33 21.27 -33.92
CA ALA A 259 1.99 21.08 -35.22
C ALA A 259 1.01 21.04 -36.42
N VAL A 260 -0.02 21.90 -36.42
CA VAL A 260 -0.79 22.21 -37.65
C VAL A 260 -1.20 23.67 -37.59
N GLU A 261 -0.25 24.57 -37.89
CA GLU A 261 -0.48 25.90 -38.41
C GLU A 261 0.87 26.53 -38.75
N ALA A 262 1.43 26.14 -39.89
CA ALA A 262 2.36 26.92 -40.69
C ALA A 262 2.63 26.20 -42.02
N ASN A 263 1.72 26.36 -42.96
CA ASN A 263 2.03 26.56 -44.38
C ASN A 263 0.75 26.95 -45.14
#